data_6b9eddfa4103707f5e6304e646623f6d
#
_entry.id   6b9eddfa4103707f5e6304e646623f6d
#
_cell.length_a   1.000
_cell.length_b   1.000
_cell.length_c   1.000
_cell.angle_alpha   90.00
_cell.angle_beta   90.00
_cell.angle_gamma   90.00
#
_symmetry.space_group_name_H-M   'P 1'
#
loop_
_entity.id
_entity.type
_entity.pdbx_description
1 polymer ?
#
loop_
_entity_poly.entity_id
_entity_poly.type
_entity_poly.pdbx_seq_one_letter_code
_entity_poly.pdbx_strand_id
1 'polypeptide(L)'
;KVLLCSSILYGYYLLVLKDRRFHHYNRFYLLAVASFSWMIPLIKINLQPVQGTMKSTPYQLAEIIADNNGEFEGMAESVSSSMDWTPIAWLIFGLVSTIVFLGLVRSLIRVFQLVRAYPIQRLNGLNLVMTDASGTPYSFFSYIFWNRSIDLESRVGKQMLAHEWVHSKEKHSADKLFVELMMVVGWFNPIFWILKRELYLIHEFIADSQSIESQDSRLLAELLLAAAYPQQQHRLTHPFFFSPIKRRITMLKKNALPRFSYFRRLLVIPIVSALFLLFAFRNTNSNNHLLNLDKQYVVVLDAGHGGMDPGAKSAAGDKEADMSLQLVQKIVALNK
;
A
#
# COMPACT_ATOMS: atom_id res chain seq x y z
N LYS A 1 1.15 -8.16 -4.31
CA LYS A 1 0.65 -8.22 -2.93
C LYS A 1 -0.15 -6.97 -2.57
N VAL A 2 0.39 -5.73 -2.72
CA VAL A 2 -0.31 -4.46 -2.43
C VAL A 2 -1.65 -4.36 -3.16
N LEU A 3 -1.68 -4.67 -4.47
CA LEU A 3 -2.90 -4.64 -5.28
C LEU A 3 -3.95 -5.63 -4.74
N LEU A 4 -3.56 -6.85 -4.35
CA LEU A 4 -4.49 -7.84 -3.78
C LEU A 4 -5.02 -7.38 -2.41
N CYS A 5 -4.16 -6.89 -1.51
CA CYS A 5 -4.59 -6.34 -0.23
C CYS A 5 -5.58 -5.19 -0.40
N SER A 6 -5.25 -4.21 -1.24
CA SER A 6 -6.14 -3.06 -1.50
C SER A 6 -7.46 -3.49 -2.13
N SER A 7 -7.44 -4.47 -3.06
CA SER A 7 -8.65 -4.98 -3.71
C SER A 7 -9.59 -5.69 -2.73
N ILE A 8 -9.06 -6.52 -1.85
CA ILE A 8 -9.89 -7.25 -0.87
C ILE A 8 -10.48 -6.28 0.16
N LEU A 9 -9.65 -5.39 0.72
CA LEU A 9 -10.11 -4.41 1.71
C LEU A 9 -11.11 -3.42 1.10
N TYR A 10 -10.85 -2.94 -0.12
CA TYR A 10 -11.78 -2.05 -0.81
C TYR A 10 -13.05 -2.79 -1.25
N GLY A 11 -12.95 -4.06 -1.66
CA GLY A 11 -14.10 -4.92 -1.96
C GLY A 11 -15.05 -5.06 -0.77
N TYR A 12 -14.50 -5.24 0.44
CA TYR A 12 -15.29 -5.22 1.67
C TYR A 12 -16.03 -3.89 1.87
N TYR A 13 -15.35 -2.76 1.63
CA TYR A 13 -15.99 -1.44 1.67
C TYR A 13 -17.20 -1.39 0.73
N LEU A 14 -17.03 -1.82 -0.53
CA LEU A 14 -18.09 -1.78 -1.52
C LEU A 14 -19.32 -2.62 -1.14
N LEU A 15 -19.09 -3.81 -0.60
CA LEU A 15 -20.17 -4.78 -0.30
C LEU A 15 -20.89 -4.46 1.03
N VAL A 16 -20.18 -3.97 2.03
CA VAL A 16 -20.69 -3.90 3.41
C VAL A 16 -20.88 -2.47 3.93
N LEU A 17 -19.98 -1.56 3.57
CA LEU A 17 -19.90 -0.22 4.19
C LEU A 17 -20.40 0.90 3.28
N LYS A 18 -20.31 0.72 1.97
CA LYS A 18 -20.70 1.74 0.99
C LYS A 18 -22.17 2.16 1.15
N ASP A 19 -22.42 3.46 0.97
CA ASP A 19 -23.76 4.06 1.04
C ASP A 19 -24.53 3.82 2.37
N ARG A 20 -23.77 3.69 3.47
CA ARG A 20 -24.29 3.63 4.84
C ARG A 20 -23.95 4.92 5.60
N ARG A 21 -24.79 5.29 6.57
CA ARG A 21 -24.64 6.54 7.37
C ARG A 21 -23.46 6.51 8.36
N PHE A 22 -22.48 5.66 8.19
CA PHE A 22 -21.28 5.61 9.04
C PHE A 22 -20.16 6.47 8.45
N HIS A 23 -20.44 7.73 8.11
CA HIS A 23 -19.51 8.56 7.34
C HIS A 23 -18.13 8.68 7.99
N HIS A 24 -18.06 8.97 9.31
CA HIS A 24 -16.79 9.03 10.03
C HIS A 24 -16.06 7.69 10.06
N TYR A 25 -16.78 6.58 10.31
CA TYR A 25 -16.17 5.25 10.26
C TYR A 25 -15.63 4.93 8.86
N ASN A 26 -16.43 5.18 7.84
CA ASN A 26 -16.05 4.93 6.45
C ASN A 26 -14.83 5.76 6.03
N ARG A 27 -14.74 7.02 6.49
CA ARG A 27 -13.57 7.90 6.31
C ARG A 27 -12.30 7.25 6.84
N PHE A 28 -12.28 6.91 8.14
CA PHE A 28 -11.11 6.29 8.76
C PHE A 28 -10.83 4.89 8.20
N TYR A 29 -11.86 4.15 7.82
CA TYR A 29 -11.70 2.86 7.16
C TYR A 29 -10.95 2.99 5.84
N LEU A 30 -11.32 3.93 4.97
CA LEU A 30 -10.63 4.12 3.68
C LEU A 30 -9.18 4.60 3.87
N LEU A 31 -8.91 5.46 4.86
CA LEU A 31 -7.54 5.84 5.21
C LEU A 31 -6.73 4.64 5.73
N ALA A 32 -7.35 3.78 6.54
CA ALA A 32 -6.75 2.53 7.00
C ALA A 32 -6.48 1.56 5.83
N VAL A 33 -7.40 1.43 4.86
CA VAL A 33 -7.18 0.63 3.64
C VAL A 33 -5.94 1.12 2.88
N ALA A 34 -5.80 2.44 2.70
CA ALA A 34 -4.64 3.02 2.04
C ALA A 34 -3.33 2.68 2.76
N SER A 35 -3.30 2.74 4.11
CA SER A 35 -2.13 2.42 4.93
C SER A 35 -1.83 0.93 4.98
N PHE A 36 -2.82 0.11 5.33
CA PHE A 36 -2.64 -1.34 5.54
C PHE A 36 -2.30 -2.08 4.25
N SER A 37 -2.78 -1.61 3.10
CA SER A 37 -2.42 -2.20 1.80
C SER A 37 -0.90 -2.19 1.55
N TRP A 38 -0.19 -1.19 2.10
CA TRP A 38 1.27 -1.11 2.04
C TRP A 38 1.95 -1.81 3.21
N MET A 39 1.43 -1.63 4.43
CA MET A 39 2.06 -2.15 5.64
C MET A 39 2.05 -3.69 5.70
N ILE A 40 0.91 -4.33 5.41
CA ILE A 40 0.76 -5.79 5.52
C ILE A 40 1.80 -6.55 4.68
N PRO A 41 2.03 -6.24 3.39
CA PRO A 41 3.03 -6.94 2.59
C PRO A 41 4.49 -6.68 2.96
N LEU A 42 4.77 -5.58 3.72
CA LEU A 42 6.13 -5.25 4.18
C LEU A 42 6.53 -6.07 5.40
N ILE A 43 5.56 -6.47 6.22
CA ILE A 43 5.81 -7.28 7.41
C ILE A 43 6.12 -8.71 6.94
N LYS A 44 7.31 -9.20 7.26
CA LYS A 44 7.76 -10.57 6.97
C LYS A 44 8.10 -11.25 8.29
N ILE A 45 7.34 -12.27 8.67
CA ILE A 45 7.59 -13.09 9.86
C ILE A 45 8.11 -14.43 9.37
N ASN A 46 9.38 -14.71 9.64
CA ASN A 46 9.97 -16.01 9.36
C ASN A 46 9.61 -16.94 10.51
N LEU A 47 8.68 -17.85 10.29
CA LEU A 47 8.48 -18.98 11.17
C LEU A 47 9.58 -20.00 10.85
N GLN A 48 10.68 -19.93 11.58
CA GLN A 48 11.56 -21.09 11.64
C GLN A 48 10.82 -22.14 12.51
N PRO A 49 10.46 -23.31 11.96
CA PRO A 49 10.07 -24.40 12.83
C PRO A 49 11.27 -24.63 13.78
N VAL A 50 11.00 -24.65 15.08
CA VAL A 50 12.00 -25.08 16.07
C VAL A 50 12.31 -26.54 15.73
N GLN A 51 13.24 -26.74 14.80
CA GLN A 51 13.83 -28.04 14.58
C GLN A 51 14.69 -28.27 15.82
N GLY A 52 14.21 -29.18 16.65
CA GLY A 52 15.00 -29.69 17.76
C GLY A 52 16.37 -30.05 17.24
N THR A 53 17.36 -29.37 17.77
CA THR A 53 18.77 -29.52 17.48
C THR A 53 19.25 -30.93 17.82
N MET A 54 19.14 -31.84 16.84
CA MET A 54 20.08 -32.93 16.70
C MET A 54 20.59 -32.93 15.26
N LYS A 55 21.36 -31.90 14.89
CA LYS A 55 22.28 -32.03 13.77
C LYS A 55 23.46 -32.86 14.25
N SER A 56 23.45 -34.14 13.89
CA SER A 56 24.63 -34.99 14.08
C SER A 56 25.77 -34.38 13.24
N THR A 57 26.94 -34.29 13.85
CA THR A 57 28.18 -33.71 13.31
C THR A 57 28.56 -34.16 11.87
N PRO A 58 28.17 -35.35 11.36
CA PRO A 58 28.46 -35.77 10.00
C PRO A 58 27.76 -34.94 8.92
N TYR A 59 26.57 -34.38 9.21
CA TYR A 59 25.80 -33.60 8.23
C TYR A 59 26.37 -32.20 8.00
N GLN A 60 27.02 -31.62 8.99
CA GLN A 60 27.63 -30.28 8.83
C GLN A 60 28.85 -30.32 7.90
N LEU A 61 29.64 -31.39 7.93
CA LEU A 61 30.76 -31.55 7.00
C LEU A 61 30.32 -31.73 5.54
N ALA A 62 29.23 -32.47 5.30
CA ALA A 62 28.65 -32.63 3.97
C ALA A 62 28.04 -31.32 3.43
N GLU A 63 27.46 -30.50 4.30
CA GLU A 63 26.89 -29.19 3.94
C GLU A 63 28.02 -28.19 3.57
N ILE A 64 29.14 -28.19 4.27
CA ILE A 64 30.28 -27.31 3.97
C ILE A 64 30.97 -27.72 2.66
N ILE A 65 31.06 -29.03 2.38
CA ILE A 65 31.64 -29.52 1.13
C ILE A 65 30.72 -29.22 -0.08
N ALA A 66 29.39 -29.31 0.11
CA ALA A 66 28.43 -29.00 -0.93
C ALA A 66 28.38 -27.48 -1.23
N ASP A 67 28.57 -26.63 -0.23
CA ASP A 67 28.55 -25.16 -0.38
C ASP A 67 29.84 -24.66 -1.10
N ASN A 68 30.99 -25.30 -0.88
CA ASN A 68 32.22 -24.95 -1.58
C ASN A 68 32.28 -25.43 -3.03
N ASN A 69 31.44 -26.39 -3.44
CA ASN A 69 31.36 -26.82 -4.84
C ASN A 69 30.42 -25.92 -5.68
N GLY A 70 29.73 -24.99 -5.06
CA GLY A 70 28.87 -24.01 -5.76
C GLY A 70 29.64 -23.02 -6.63
N GLU A 71 30.95 -22.87 -6.44
CA GLU A 71 31.78 -22.00 -7.27
C GLU A 71 32.19 -22.65 -8.62
N PHE A 72 32.08 -23.97 -8.78
CA PHE A 72 32.41 -24.66 -10.03
C PHE A 72 31.26 -24.75 -11.05
N GLU A 73 30.00 -24.57 -10.63
CA GLU A 73 28.83 -24.45 -11.53
C GLU A 73 28.76 -23.09 -12.25
N GLY A 74 29.53 -22.11 -11.79
CA GLY A 74 29.56 -20.75 -12.37
C GLY A 74 30.24 -20.63 -13.75
N MET A 75 30.88 -21.68 -14.27
CA MET A 75 31.57 -21.61 -15.58
C MET A 75 30.78 -22.22 -16.74
N ALA A 76 29.61 -22.79 -16.49
CA ALA A 76 28.74 -23.36 -17.53
C ALA A 76 27.37 -22.70 -17.62
N GLU A 77 27.13 -21.56 -16.93
CA GLU A 77 26.01 -20.72 -17.29
C GLU A 77 26.26 -20.14 -18.67
N SER A 78 25.64 -20.79 -19.66
CA SER A 78 25.44 -20.18 -20.96
C SER A 78 24.94 -18.76 -20.72
N VAL A 79 25.71 -17.79 -21.16
CA VAL A 79 25.31 -16.36 -21.20
C VAL A 79 24.11 -16.27 -22.14
N SER A 80 22.94 -16.71 -21.66
CA SER A 80 21.71 -16.20 -22.15
C SER A 80 21.61 -14.79 -21.51
N SER A 81 22.11 -13.81 -22.23
CA SER A 81 21.91 -12.39 -21.87
C SER A 81 20.42 -12.06 -22.01
N SER A 82 19.62 -12.59 -21.10
CA SER A 82 18.26 -12.08 -20.91
C SER A 82 18.44 -10.65 -20.42
N MET A 83 18.14 -9.71 -21.30
CA MET A 83 18.18 -8.28 -20.99
C MET A 83 17.37 -8.06 -19.72
N ASP A 84 18.06 -7.69 -18.64
CA ASP A 84 17.42 -7.42 -17.37
C ASP A 84 16.65 -6.09 -17.46
N TRP A 85 15.33 -6.19 -17.58
CA TRP A 85 14.43 -5.04 -17.67
C TRP A 85 14.15 -4.38 -16.32
N THR A 86 14.63 -4.95 -15.20
CA THR A 86 14.37 -4.45 -13.86
C THR A 86 14.84 -3.00 -13.63
N PRO A 87 16.05 -2.58 -14.06
CA PRO A 87 16.50 -1.20 -13.88
C PRO A 87 15.65 -0.21 -14.67
N ILE A 88 15.21 -0.56 -15.86
CA ILE A 88 14.34 0.27 -16.69
C ILE A 88 12.98 0.44 -16.03
N ALA A 89 12.40 -0.62 -15.48
CA ALA A 89 11.14 -0.57 -14.74
C ALA A 89 11.23 0.33 -13.52
N TRP A 90 12.31 0.26 -12.74
CA TRP A 90 12.55 1.15 -11.61
C TRP A 90 12.75 2.60 -12.01
N LEU A 91 13.41 2.85 -13.13
CA LEU A 91 13.59 4.20 -13.67
C LEU A 91 12.24 4.81 -14.07
N ILE A 92 11.41 4.08 -14.81
CA ILE A 92 10.06 4.53 -15.21
C ILE A 92 9.21 4.79 -13.97
N PHE A 93 9.23 3.87 -12.99
CA PHE A 93 8.50 4.04 -11.74
C PHE A 93 8.93 5.32 -11.01
N GLY A 94 10.22 5.55 -10.86
CA GLY A 94 10.77 6.75 -10.22
C GLY A 94 10.41 8.04 -10.96
N LEU A 95 10.49 8.03 -12.30
CA LEU A 95 10.14 9.17 -13.13
C LEU A 95 8.66 9.56 -12.96
N VAL A 96 7.74 8.59 -13.07
CA VAL A 96 6.30 8.86 -12.91
C VAL A 96 5.98 9.31 -11.49
N SER A 97 6.56 8.67 -10.47
CA SER A 97 6.38 9.07 -9.07
C SER A 97 6.86 10.52 -8.84
N THR A 98 7.99 10.89 -9.43
CA THR A 98 8.52 12.26 -9.36
C THR A 98 7.58 13.26 -10.04
N ILE A 99 7.02 12.94 -11.20
CA ILE A 99 6.04 13.80 -11.89
C ILE A 99 4.80 14.01 -11.03
N VAL A 100 4.25 12.94 -10.45
CA VAL A 100 3.07 13.00 -9.57
C VAL A 100 3.39 13.84 -8.32
N PHE A 101 4.55 13.65 -7.71
CA PHE A 101 5.00 14.43 -6.54
C PHE A 101 5.15 15.92 -6.87
N LEU A 102 5.80 16.26 -7.99
CA LEU A 102 5.94 17.65 -8.43
C LEU A 102 4.57 18.30 -8.71
N GLY A 103 3.62 17.53 -9.24
CA GLY A 103 2.22 17.96 -9.40
C GLY A 103 1.57 18.33 -8.07
N LEU A 104 1.77 17.51 -7.03
CA LEU A 104 1.29 17.77 -5.68
C LEU A 104 1.93 19.04 -5.09
N VAL A 105 3.26 19.15 -5.17
CA VAL A 105 4.01 20.33 -4.68
C VAL A 105 3.54 21.60 -5.38
N ARG A 106 3.38 21.56 -6.71
CA ARG A 106 2.84 22.69 -7.49
C ARG A 106 1.43 23.10 -7.03
N SER A 107 0.58 22.12 -6.72
CA SER A 107 -0.77 22.39 -6.19
C SER A 107 -0.71 23.09 -4.84
N LEU A 108 0.14 22.63 -3.92
CA LEU A 108 0.35 23.26 -2.63
C LEU A 108 0.90 24.69 -2.75
N ILE A 109 1.89 24.88 -3.61
CA ILE A 109 2.47 26.22 -3.88
C ILE A 109 1.39 27.19 -4.35
N ARG A 110 0.50 26.77 -5.26
CA ARG A 110 -0.61 27.62 -5.73
C ARG A 110 -1.54 28.05 -4.60
N VAL A 111 -1.90 27.12 -3.70
CA VAL A 111 -2.74 27.44 -2.55
C VAL A 111 -2.05 28.43 -1.62
N PHE A 112 -0.75 28.25 -1.33
CA PHE A 112 0.01 29.20 -0.51
C PHE A 112 0.17 30.57 -1.18
N GLN A 113 0.32 30.63 -2.51
CA GLN A 113 0.35 31.89 -3.27
C GLN A 113 -0.98 32.62 -3.14
N LEU A 114 -2.12 31.92 -3.21
CA LEU A 114 -3.44 32.53 -3.01
C LEU A 114 -3.60 33.09 -1.59
N VAL A 115 -3.15 32.36 -0.57
CA VAL A 115 -3.19 32.85 0.83
C VAL A 115 -2.37 34.13 0.99
N ARG A 116 -1.23 34.25 0.28
CA ARG A 116 -0.36 35.45 0.35
C ARG A 116 -0.86 36.62 -0.50
N ALA A 117 -1.57 36.33 -1.59
CA ALA A 117 -2.02 37.34 -2.55
C ALA A 117 -3.28 38.10 -2.11
N TYR A 118 -4.10 37.51 -1.24
CA TYR A 118 -5.40 38.07 -0.90
C TYR A 118 -5.51 38.40 0.59
N PRO A 119 -6.30 39.42 0.97
CA PRO A 119 -6.50 39.80 2.37
C PRO A 119 -7.22 38.70 3.15
N ILE A 120 -6.76 38.46 4.37
CA ILE A 120 -7.34 37.46 5.28
C ILE A 120 -8.22 38.20 6.29
N GLN A 121 -9.50 37.83 6.35
CA GLN A 121 -10.43 38.26 7.38
C GLN A 121 -10.62 37.17 8.41
N ARG A 122 -10.49 37.47 9.69
CA ARG A 122 -10.75 36.54 10.77
C ARG A 122 -12.19 36.64 11.23
N LEU A 123 -12.95 35.56 11.04
CA LEU A 123 -14.34 35.48 11.48
C LEU A 123 -14.52 34.24 12.36
N ASN A 124 -14.86 34.41 13.65
CA ASN A 124 -15.13 33.31 14.58
C ASN A 124 -14.04 32.22 14.63
N GLY A 125 -12.75 32.60 14.56
CA GLY A 125 -11.63 31.66 14.56
C GLY A 125 -11.29 31.05 13.20
N LEU A 126 -11.98 31.43 12.14
CA LEU A 126 -11.72 31.04 10.74
C LEU A 126 -10.93 32.13 10.01
N ASN A 127 -10.06 31.71 9.12
CA ASN A 127 -9.34 32.60 8.20
C ASN A 127 -10.04 32.60 6.83
N LEU A 128 -10.82 33.65 6.58
CA LEU A 128 -11.48 33.85 5.28
C LEU A 128 -10.53 34.61 4.35
N VAL A 129 -10.22 34.01 3.20
CA VAL A 129 -9.44 34.61 2.13
C VAL A 129 -10.42 35.11 1.06
N MET A 130 -10.61 36.41 1.00
CA MET A 130 -11.55 37.02 0.06
C MET A 130 -10.94 37.10 -1.33
N THR A 131 -11.39 36.28 -2.25
CA THR A 131 -10.83 36.13 -3.60
C THR A 131 -11.90 36.16 -4.69
N ASP A 132 -11.51 36.51 -5.91
CA ASP A 132 -12.34 36.43 -7.11
C ASP A 132 -11.98 35.18 -7.96
N ALA A 133 -11.19 34.25 -7.40
CA ALA A 133 -10.77 33.04 -8.11
C ALA A 133 -11.98 32.15 -8.45
N SER A 134 -11.97 31.61 -9.66
CA SER A 134 -12.99 30.66 -10.11
C SER A 134 -12.98 29.39 -9.25
N GLY A 135 -14.17 28.83 -8.99
CA GLY A 135 -14.32 27.60 -8.21
C GLY A 135 -14.39 27.79 -6.69
N THR A 136 -14.44 29.05 -6.21
CA THR A 136 -14.73 29.36 -4.79
C THR A 136 -16.24 29.36 -4.54
N PRO A 137 -16.70 29.02 -3.30
CA PRO A 137 -15.93 28.77 -2.08
C PRO A 137 -15.32 27.36 -2.01
N TYR A 138 -14.18 27.23 -1.34
CA TYR A 138 -13.58 25.96 -0.91
C TYR A 138 -12.68 26.17 0.31
N SER A 139 -12.41 25.09 1.05
CA SER A 139 -11.58 25.12 2.25
C SER A 139 -10.27 24.37 2.06
N PHE A 140 -9.20 24.86 2.69
CA PHE A 140 -7.91 24.21 2.80
C PHE A 140 -7.30 24.43 4.19
N PHE A 141 -7.19 23.37 4.99
CA PHE A 141 -6.86 23.43 6.41
C PHE A 141 -7.72 24.45 7.16
N SER A 142 -7.10 25.50 7.71
CA SER A 142 -7.78 26.55 8.48
C SER A 142 -8.20 27.76 7.63
N TYR A 143 -8.02 27.69 6.32
CA TYR A 143 -8.38 28.77 5.39
C TYR A 143 -9.63 28.39 4.60
N ILE A 144 -10.57 29.33 4.48
CA ILE A 144 -11.73 29.24 3.58
C ILE A 144 -11.56 30.33 2.52
N PHE A 145 -11.43 29.92 1.27
CA PHE A 145 -11.36 30.82 0.13
C PHE A 145 -12.77 31.17 -0.28
N TRP A 146 -13.13 32.44 -0.09
CA TRP A 146 -14.48 32.92 -0.28
C TRP A 146 -14.59 33.82 -1.49
N ASN A 147 -15.65 33.64 -2.29
CA ASN A 147 -15.92 34.52 -3.43
C ASN A 147 -16.56 35.82 -2.97
N ARG A 148 -15.97 36.97 -3.35
CA ARG A 148 -16.52 38.31 -3.00
C ARG A 148 -17.91 38.56 -3.51
N SER A 149 -18.33 37.90 -4.61
CA SER A 149 -19.68 38.05 -5.16
C SER A 149 -20.79 37.42 -4.32
N ILE A 150 -20.41 36.56 -3.36
CA ILE A 150 -21.37 35.86 -2.48
C ILE A 150 -21.44 36.60 -1.15
N ASP A 151 -22.60 37.20 -0.87
CA ASP A 151 -22.85 37.85 0.40
C ASP A 151 -22.89 36.82 1.55
N LEU A 152 -22.01 37.02 2.55
CA LEU A 152 -21.88 36.16 3.75
C LEU A 152 -23.15 36.14 4.60
N GLU A 153 -23.90 37.25 4.65
CA GLU A 153 -25.10 37.35 5.45
C GLU A 153 -26.33 36.77 4.76
N SER A 154 -26.27 36.55 3.48
CA SER A 154 -27.35 35.91 2.72
C SER A 154 -27.61 34.47 3.24
N ARG A 155 -28.83 33.98 3.06
CA ARG A 155 -29.21 32.61 3.43
C ARG A 155 -28.34 31.57 2.71
N VAL A 156 -28.00 31.83 1.45
CA VAL A 156 -27.11 31.00 0.62
C VAL A 156 -25.68 31.05 1.14
N GLY A 157 -25.16 32.25 1.43
CA GLY A 157 -23.80 32.43 1.96
C GLY A 157 -23.61 31.72 3.31
N LYS A 158 -24.55 31.86 4.22
CA LYS A 158 -24.51 31.17 5.53
C LYS A 158 -24.48 29.65 5.39
N GLN A 159 -25.30 29.10 4.48
CA GLN A 159 -25.31 27.66 4.21
C GLN A 159 -23.99 27.17 3.61
N MET A 160 -23.45 27.89 2.62
CA MET A 160 -22.16 27.58 2.01
C MET A 160 -21.01 27.70 3.03
N LEU A 161 -21.00 28.74 3.85
CA LEU A 161 -20.00 28.94 4.88
C LEU A 161 -20.04 27.82 5.94
N ALA A 162 -21.22 27.40 6.36
CA ALA A 162 -21.39 26.28 7.28
C ALA A 162 -20.83 24.97 6.69
N HIS A 163 -21.04 24.73 5.41
CA HIS A 163 -20.49 23.57 4.70
C HIS A 163 -18.95 23.60 4.67
N GLU A 164 -18.35 24.71 4.26
CA GLU A 164 -16.88 24.87 4.18
C GLU A 164 -16.24 24.85 5.58
N TRP A 165 -16.95 25.38 6.60
CA TRP A 165 -16.48 25.29 7.98
C TRP A 165 -16.33 23.86 8.46
N VAL A 166 -17.25 22.96 8.11
CA VAL A 166 -17.14 21.54 8.47
C VAL A 166 -15.90 20.92 7.85
N HIS A 167 -15.58 21.22 6.58
CA HIS A 167 -14.35 20.72 5.97
C HIS A 167 -13.10 21.17 6.72
N SER A 168 -13.05 22.41 7.18
CA SER A 168 -11.94 22.94 7.98
C SER A 168 -11.87 22.29 9.36
N LYS A 169 -13.00 22.24 10.07
CA LYS A 169 -13.15 21.65 11.42
C LYS A 169 -12.74 20.17 11.44
N GLU A 170 -13.23 19.40 10.49
CA GLU A 170 -12.97 17.96 10.36
C GLU A 170 -11.59 17.66 9.76
N LYS A 171 -10.83 18.69 9.38
CA LYS A 171 -9.48 18.56 8.78
C LYS A 171 -9.45 17.69 7.52
N HIS A 172 -10.47 17.75 6.69
CA HIS A 172 -10.56 16.97 5.45
C HIS A 172 -9.37 17.21 4.50
N SER A 173 -8.72 18.37 4.58
CA SER A 173 -7.50 18.67 3.82
C SER A 173 -6.32 17.78 4.18
N ALA A 174 -6.21 17.35 5.45
CA ALA A 174 -5.16 16.43 5.88
C ALA A 174 -5.36 15.04 5.26
N ASP A 175 -6.59 14.54 5.21
CA ASP A 175 -6.91 13.27 4.56
C ASP A 175 -6.63 13.31 3.05
N LYS A 176 -7.03 14.42 2.40
CA LYS A 176 -6.75 14.64 0.99
C LYS A 176 -5.25 14.61 0.72
N LEU A 177 -4.46 15.33 1.53
CA LEU A 177 -3.00 15.35 1.40
C LEU A 177 -2.39 13.96 1.64
N PHE A 178 -2.88 13.25 2.66
CA PHE A 178 -2.41 11.89 2.96
C PHE A 178 -2.63 10.94 1.78
N VAL A 179 -3.84 10.94 1.18
CA VAL A 179 -4.13 10.09 0.02
C VAL A 179 -3.33 10.51 -1.21
N GLU A 180 -3.12 11.81 -1.43
CA GLU A 180 -2.25 12.30 -2.52
C GLU A 180 -0.81 11.81 -2.35
N LEU A 181 -0.27 11.80 -1.11
CA LEU A 181 1.04 11.21 -0.82
C LEU A 181 1.08 9.71 -1.09
N MET A 182 0.03 8.98 -0.71
CA MET A 182 -0.09 7.55 -1.04
C MET A 182 -0.14 7.32 -2.56
N MET A 183 -0.75 8.24 -3.31
CA MET A 183 -0.81 8.18 -4.77
C MET A 183 0.56 8.39 -5.44
N VAL A 184 1.50 9.12 -4.82
CA VAL A 184 2.87 9.28 -5.35
C VAL A 184 3.56 7.93 -5.54
N VAL A 185 3.38 7.02 -4.58
CA VAL A 185 3.97 5.67 -4.63
C VAL A 185 3.00 4.66 -5.26
N GLY A 186 1.69 4.87 -5.06
CA GLY A 186 0.63 3.93 -5.48
C GLY A 186 -0.03 4.27 -6.81
N TRP A 187 0.53 5.14 -7.65
CA TRP A 187 -0.07 5.63 -8.89
C TRP A 187 -0.47 4.51 -9.87
N PHE A 188 0.26 3.40 -9.88
CA PHE A 188 0.01 2.23 -10.73
C PHE A 188 -1.17 1.37 -10.26
N ASN A 189 -1.67 1.57 -9.02
CA ASN A 189 -2.76 0.78 -8.47
C ASN A 189 -4.11 1.50 -8.66
N PRO A 190 -5.01 0.99 -9.51
CA PRO A 190 -6.30 1.63 -9.80
C PRO A 190 -7.21 1.73 -8.57
N ILE A 191 -7.03 0.86 -7.58
CA ILE A 191 -7.85 0.88 -6.35
C ILE A 191 -7.62 2.18 -5.57
N PHE A 192 -6.41 2.72 -5.53
CA PHE A 192 -6.15 3.99 -4.86
C PHE A 192 -6.85 5.17 -5.52
N TRP A 193 -6.99 5.17 -6.85
CA TRP A 193 -7.75 6.20 -7.58
C TRP A 193 -9.23 6.17 -7.23
N ILE A 194 -9.81 4.96 -7.16
CA ILE A 194 -11.21 4.79 -6.80
C ILE A 194 -11.43 5.13 -5.33
N LEU A 195 -10.53 4.70 -4.43
CA LEU A 195 -10.53 5.00 -3.01
C LEU A 195 -10.49 6.51 -2.75
N LYS A 196 -9.62 7.24 -3.44
CA LYS A 196 -9.53 8.70 -3.39
C LYS A 196 -10.88 9.36 -3.72
N ARG A 197 -11.52 8.93 -4.81
CA ARG A 197 -12.84 9.45 -5.22
C ARG A 197 -13.93 9.18 -4.17
N GLU A 198 -13.95 7.98 -3.62
CA GLU A 198 -14.91 7.62 -2.57
C GLU A 198 -14.65 8.39 -1.27
N LEU A 199 -13.39 8.56 -0.87
CA LEU A 199 -13.05 9.34 0.31
C LEU A 199 -13.52 10.79 0.18
N TYR A 200 -13.28 11.42 -0.97
CA TYR A 200 -13.74 12.78 -1.23
C TYR A 200 -15.27 12.88 -1.14
N LEU A 201 -15.99 11.90 -1.65
CA LEU A 201 -17.45 11.87 -1.53
C LEU A 201 -17.93 11.67 -0.09
N ILE A 202 -17.19 10.90 0.72
CA ILE A 202 -17.50 10.75 2.16
C ILE A 202 -17.29 12.08 2.90
N HIS A 203 -16.26 12.85 2.55
CA HIS A 203 -16.06 14.20 3.09
C HIS A 203 -17.26 15.09 2.80
N GLU A 204 -17.81 15.02 1.57
CA GLU A 204 -19.04 15.75 1.21
C GLU A 204 -20.24 15.28 2.05
N PHE A 205 -20.40 13.98 2.29
CA PHE A 205 -21.48 13.47 3.14
C PHE A 205 -21.37 13.97 4.60
N ILE A 206 -20.14 14.07 5.13
CA ILE A 206 -19.91 14.61 6.48
C ILE A 206 -20.26 16.10 6.50
N ALA A 207 -19.76 16.86 5.52
CA ALA A 207 -20.00 18.30 5.43
C ALA A 207 -21.50 18.59 5.25
N ASP A 208 -22.18 17.87 4.37
CA ASP A 208 -23.62 17.99 4.17
C ASP A 208 -24.39 17.70 5.47
N SER A 209 -24.10 16.57 6.13
CA SER A 209 -24.84 16.15 7.31
C SER A 209 -24.69 17.11 8.50
N GLN A 210 -23.47 17.66 8.72
CA GLN A 210 -23.22 18.57 9.84
C GLN A 210 -23.66 20.01 9.54
N SER A 211 -23.62 20.45 8.27
CA SER A 211 -24.10 21.80 7.91
C SER A 211 -25.62 21.94 7.99
N ILE A 212 -26.37 20.83 7.92
CA ILE A 212 -27.83 20.82 8.04
C ILE A 212 -28.31 20.94 9.49
N GLU A 213 -27.55 20.43 10.47
CA GLU A 213 -27.91 20.55 11.90
C GLU A 213 -28.14 22.01 12.31
N SER A 214 -27.53 22.96 11.57
CA SER A 214 -27.67 24.40 11.77
C SER A 214 -28.58 25.13 10.77
N GLN A 215 -28.99 24.48 9.67
CA GLN A 215 -29.64 25.13 8.52
C GLN A 215 -30.68 24.21 7.83
N ASP A 216 -31.41 24.75 6.85
CA ASP A 216 -32.46 24.04 6.13
C ASP A 216 -31.91 23.06 5.09
N SER A 217 -32.28 21.76 5.20
CA SER A 217 -31.89 20.72 4.26
C SER A 217 -32.40 20.92 2.83
N ARG A 218 -33.51 21.65 2.65
CA ARG A 218 -34.07 21.97 1.32
C ARG A 218 -33.16 22.92 0.57
N LEU A 219 -32.68 23.97 1.25
CA LEU A 219 -31.78 24.93 0.65
C LEU A 219 -30.48 24.26 0.14
N LEU A 220 -29.89 23.38 0.95
CA LEU A 220 -28.71 22.64 0.52
C LEU A 220 -28.99 21.76 -0.70
N ALA A 221 -30.14 21.07 -0.75
CA ALA A 221 -30.50 20.26 -1.90
C ALA A 221 -30.71 21.11 -3.16
N GLU A 222 -31.32 22.31 -3.03
CA GLU A 222 -31.49 23.26 -4.13
C GLU A 222 -30.14 23.76 -4.66
N LEU A 223 -29.21 24.11 -3.76
CA LEU A 223 -27.86 24.54 -4.12
C LEU A 223 -27.08 23.43 -4.84
N LEU A 224 -27.19 22.18 -4.38
CA LEU A 224 -26.57 21.04 -5.04
C LEU A 224 -27.17 20.80 -6.43
N LEU A 225 -28.48 20.97 -6.59
CA LEU A 225 -29.13 20.86 -7.89
C LEU A 225 -28.75 22.01 -8.82
N ALA A 226 -28.71 23.24 -8.31
CA ALA A 226 -28.29 24.41 -9.09
C ALA A 226 -26.83 24.26 -9.58
N ALA A 227 -25.93 23.74 -8.73
CA ALA A 227 -24.55 23.43 -9.13
C ALA A 227 -24.46 22.32 -10.19
N ALA A 228 -25.43 21.38 -10.18
CA ALA A 228 -25.48 20.28 -11.15
C ALA A 228 -26.02 20.74 -12.53
N TYR A 229 -26.88 21.76 -12.56
CA TYR A 229 -27.56 22.23 -13.73
C TYR A 229 -27.26 23.73 -14.01
N PRO A 230 -26.02 24.08 -14.41
CA PRO A 230 -25.76 25.42 -14.89
C PRO A 230 -26.61 25.67 -16.15
N GLN A 231 -27.28 26.82 -16.21
CA GLN A 231 -28.31 27.18 -17.22
C GLN A 231 -27.87 27.14 -18.69
N GLN A 232 -26.62 26.82 -19.00
CA GLN A 232 -26.02 26.83 -20.34
C GLN A 232 -25.46 25.46 -20.78
N GLN A 233 -26.13 24.36 -20.51
CA GLN A 233 -25.64 23.09 -21.06
C GLN A 233 -26.18 22.80 -22.45
N HIS A 234 -25.26 22.61 -23.40
CA HIS A 234 -25.57 22.09 -24.73
C HIS A 234 -26.26 20.72 -24.63
N ARG A 235 -27.37 20.55 -25.35
CA ARG A 235 -28.27 19.39 -25.34
C ARG A 235 -27.61 18.02 -25.67
N LEU A 236 -26.36 17.99 -26.10
CA LEU A 236 -25.65 16.78 -26.55
C LEU A 236 -24.69 16.16 -25.52
N THR A 237 -24.49 16.80 -24.37
CA THR A 237 -23.64 16.26 -23.34
C THR A 237 -24.47 15.64 -22.22
N HIS A 238 -24.57 14.32 -22.19
CA HIS A 238 -25.04 13.61 -20.99
C HIS A 238 -24.01 13.80 -19.87
N PRO A 239 -24.32 14.51 -18.79
CA PRO A 239 -23.37 14.70 -17.72
C PRO A 239 -23.23 13.38 -16.95
N PHE A 240 -22.16 12.67 -17.21
CA PHE A 240 -21.68 11.54 -16.38
C PHE A 240 -21.42 11.96 -14.92
N PHE A 241 -21.47 13.26 -14.62
CA PHE A 241 -21.20 13.85 -13.29
C PHE A 241 -22.37 13.75 -12.29
N PHE A 242 -23.53 13.23 -12.68
CA PHE A 242 -24.70 13.12 -11.80
C PHE A 242 -24.54 12.17 -10.62
N SER A 243 -23.65 11.18 -10.72
CA SER A 243 -23.53 10.15 -9.70
C SER A 243 -23.16 10.69 -8.29
N PRO A 244 -22.18 11.59 -8.12
CA PRO A 244 -21.83 12.13 -6.81
C PRO A 244 -22.94 12.95 -6.18
N ILE A 245 -23.55 13.88 -6.92
CA ILE A 245 -24.63 14.75 -6.42
C ILE A 245 -25.88 13.95 -6.07
N LYS A 246 -26.28 13.01 -6.93
CA LYS A 246 -27.37 12.08 -6.64
C LYS A 246 -27.13 11.30 -5.36
N ARG A 247 -25.92 10.82 -5.12
CA ARG A 247 -25.56 10.10 -3.89
C ARG A 247 -25.63 11.03 -2.66
N ARG A 248 -25.15 12.29 -2.75
CA ARG A 248 -25.27 13.30 -1.68
C ARG A 248 -26.74 13.52 -1.31
N ILE A 249 -27.58 13.83 -2.28
CA ILE A 249 -29.03 14.04 -2.06
C ILE A 249 -29.71 12.78 -1.48
N THR A 250 -29.33 11.57 -1.98
CA THR A 250 -29.87 10.32 -1.44
C THR A 250 -29.46 10.10 0.02
N MET A 251 -28.23 10.47 0.39
CA MET A 251 -27.75 10.36 1.76
C MET A 251 -28.43 11.34 2.71
N LEU A 252 -28.77 12.53 2.23
CA LEU A 252 -29.56 13.51 3.00
C LEU A 252 -30.95 13.00 3.36
N LYS A 253 -31.57 12.22 2.46
CA LYS A 253 -32.92 11.66 2.67
C LYS A 253 -32.93 10.41 3.58
N LYS A 254 -31.80 9.75 3.81
CA LYS A 254 -31.72 8.55 4.64
C LYS A 254 -31.80 8.89 6.12
N ASN A 255 -32.90 8.59 6.80
CA ASN A 255 -33.09 8.93 8.22
C ASN A 255 -32.73 7.81 9.22
N ALA A 256 -32.62 6.56 8.78
CA ALA A 256 -32.43 5.42 9.67
C ALA A 256 -30.99 4.88 9.69
N LEU A 257 -30.48 4.60 10.89
CA LEU A 257 -29.27 3.78 11.05
C LEU A 257 -29.61 2.32 10.67
N PRO A 258 -28.74 1.65 9.91
CA PRO A 258 -29.01 0.26 9.52
C PRO A 258 -28.94 -0.66 10.73
N ARG A 259 -29.87 -1.67 10.79
CA ARG A 259 -29.79 -2.79 11.72
C ARG A 259 -28.41 -3.46 11.61
N PHE A 260 -27.88 -3.98 12.69
CA PHE A 260 -26.56 -4.64 12.76
C PHE A 260 -25.35 -3.74 12.39
N SER A 261 -25.44 -2.48 12.74
CA SER A 261 -24.40 -1.47 12.46
C SER A 261 -23.04 -1.84 13.06
N TYR A 262 -23.00 -2.35 14.30
CA TYR A 262 -21.76 -2.74 14.98
C TYR A 262 -21.13 -4.00 14.39
N PHE A 263 -21.94 -5.02 14.09
CA PHE A 263 -21.44 -6.27 13.51
C PHE A 263 -20.74 -6.04 12.16
N ARG A 264 -21.30 -5.19 11.32
CA ARG A 264 -20.69 -4.82 10.04
C ARG A 264 -19.34 -4.09 10.19
N ARG A 265 -19.15 -3.33 11.24
CA ARG A 265 -17.86 -2.66 11.52
C ARG A 265 -16.83 -3.64 12.07
N LEU A 266 -17.27 -4.60 12.90
CA LEU A 266 -16.40 -5.59 13.53
C LEU A 266 -15.85 -6.63 12.56
N LEU A 267 -16.62 -6.97 11.51
CA LEU A 267 -16.20 -7.92 10.45
C LEU A 267 -14.91 -7.53 9.71
N VAL A 268 -14.47 -6.30 9.82
CA VAL A 268 -13.15 -5.85 9.28
C VAL A 268 -12.00 -6.57 9.98
N ILE A 269 -12.09 -6.81 11.28
CA ILE A 269 -10.99 -7.40 12.07
C ILE A 269 -10.58 -8.78 11.55
N PRO A 270 -11.49 -9.75 11.38
CA PRO A 270 -11.10 -11.07 10.85
C PRO A 270 -10.54 -11.01 9.43
N ILE A 271 -11.01 -10.08 8.58
CA ILE A 271 -10.49 -9.91 7.21
C ILE A 271 -9.04 -9.39 7.25
N VAL A 272 -8.75 -8.36 8.05
CA VAL A 272 -7.40 -7.83 8.21
C VAL A 272 -6.48 -8.89 8.82
N SER A 273 -6.95 -9.65 9.81
CA SER A 273 -6.19 -10.76 10.42
C SER A 273 -5.89 -11.85 9.40
N ALA A 274 -6.86 -12.25 8.58
CA ALA A 274 -6.67 -13.25 7.53
C ALA A 274 -5.65 -12.77 6.48
N LEU A 275 -5.72 -11.52 6.05
CA LEU A 275 -4.73 -10.93 5.13
C LEU A 275 -3.34 -10.87 5.77
N PHE A 276 -3.25 -10.52 7.04
CA PHE A 276 -1.99 -10.51 7.77
C PHE A 276 -1.39 -11.92 7.81
N LEU A 277 -2.17 -12.94 8.19
CA LEU A 277 -1.72 -14.34 8.19
C LEU A 277 -1.25 -14.78 6.80
N LEU A 278 -1.98 -14.43 5.76
CA LEU A 278 -1.70 -14.86 4.40
C LEU A 278 -0.42 -14.23 3.80
N PHE A 279 -0.12 -12.97 4.14
CA PHE A 279 0.99 -12.24 3.53
C PHE A 279 2.20 -12.05 4.43
N ALA A 280 2.03 -12.03 5.76
CA ALA A 280 3.12 -11.85 6.72
C ALA A 280 3.89 -13.15 6.94
N PHE A 281 3.22 -14.30 6.93
CA PHE A 281 3.91 -15.57 7.09
C PHE A 281 4.55 -16.03 5.78
N ARG A 282 5.86 -16.15 5.80
CA ARG A 282 6.62 -16.79 4.74
C ARG A 282 7.06 -18.16 5.24
N ASN A 283 6.57 -19.22 4.61
CA ASN A 283 7.19 -20.53 4.75
C ASN A 283 8.53 -20.45 3.99
N THR A 284 9.62 -20.22 4.69
CA THR A 284 10.93 -20.55 4.16
C THR A 284 10.98 -22.08 4.20
N ASN A 285 10.47 -22.72 3.15
CA ASN A 285 11.04 -24.01 2.80
C ASN A 285 12.53 -23.70 2.62
N SER A 286 13.34 -23.96 3.65
CA SER A 286 14.71 -24.32 3.38
C SER A 286 14.57 -25.46 2.37
N ASN A 287 14.96 -25.23 1.14
CA ASN A 287 15.32 -26.32 0.28
C ASN A 287 16.44 -27.02 1.07
N ASN A 288 16.04 -27.92 1.98
CA ASN A 288 16.90 -29.00 2.30
C ASN A 288 17.09 -29.65 0.93
N HIS A 289 18.21 -29.41 0.29
CA HIS A 289 18.78 -30.34 -0.64
C HIS A 289 18.95 -31.63 0.17
N LEU A 290 17.83 -32.32 0.42
CA LEU A 290 17.86 -33.73 0.71
C LEU A 290 18.62 -34.28 -0.49
N LEU A 291 19.81 -34.79 -0.22
CA LEU A 291 20.54 -35.58 -1.19
C LEU A 291 19.50 -36.44 -1.88
N ASN A 292 19.29 -36.18 -3.17
CA ASN A 292 18.28 -36.93 -3.91
C ASN A 292 18.85 -38.33 -4.01
N LEU A 293 18.40 -39.25 -3.15
CA LEU A 293 18.89 -40.62 -3.02
C LEU A 293 18.74 -41.39 -4.34
N ASP A 294 17.96 -40.87 -5.29
CA ASP A 294 17.82 -41.43 -6.65
C ASP A 294 18.92 -40.95 -7.62
N LYS A 295 19.76 -39.98 -7.23
CA LYS A 295 20.92 -39.60 -8.06
C LYS A 295 22.14 -40.45 -7.69
N GLN A 296 22.67 -41.16 -8.66
CA GLN A 296 23.98 -41.79 -8.50
C GLN A 296 25.06 -40.72 -8.50
N TYR A 297 25.75 -40.62 -7.38
CA TYR A 297 26.90 -39.72 -7.23
C TYR A 297 28.18 -40.49 -7.54
N VAL A 298 29.06 -39.93 -8.34
CA VAL A 298 30.41 -40.48 -8.54
C VAL A 298 31.32 -39.79 -7.54
N VAL A 299 31.82 -40.55 -6.59
CA VAL A 299 32.78 -40.07 -5.58
C VAL A 299 34.16 -40.51 -6.03
N VAL A 300 35.01 -39.52 -6.31
CA VAL A 300 36.43 -39.78 -6.67
C VAL A 300 37.24 -39.68 -5.37
N LEU A 301 37.92 -40.74 -4.99
CA LEU A 301 38.77 -40.77 -3.83
C LEU A 301 40.23 -40.74 -4.30
N ASP A 302 40.99 -39.73 -3.91
CA ASP A 302 42.41 -39.59 -4.18
C ASP A 302 43.20 -39.86 -2.89
N ALA A 303 44.10 -40.84 -2.95
CA ALA A 303 45.01 -41.17 -1.86
C ALA A 303 46.22 -40.26 -1.99
N GLY A 304 46.31 -39.23 -1.18
CA GLY A 304 47.46 -38.31 -1.16
C GLY A 304 48.77 -39.03 -0.86
N HIS A 305 49.84 -38.49 -1.42
CA HIS A 305 51.20 -39.04 -1.38
C HIS A 305 51.36 -40.40 -2.09
N GLY A 306 52.57 -40.89 -2.28
CA GLY A 306 52.85 -42.19 -2.93
C GLY A 306 54.10 -42.16 -3.77
N GLY A 307 54.55 -43.35 -4.22
CA GLY A 307 55.75 -43.48 -5.03
C GLY A 307 57.00 -43.01 -4.29
N MET A 308 57.67 -41.96 -4.80
CA MET A 308 58.85 -41.37 -4.19
C MET A 308 58.55 -40.41 -3.00
N ASP A 309 57.27 -39.96 -2.86
CA ASP A 309 56.84 -39.10 -1.77
C ASP A 309 56.11 -39.89 -0.68
N PRO A 310 56.76 -40.23 0.45
CA PRO A 310 56.16 -40.99 1.50
C PRO A 310 55.21 -40.20 2.39
N GLY A 311 55.12 -38.86 2.26
CA GLY A 311 54.46 -37.98 3.21
C GLY A 311 55.12 -37.99 4.58
N ALA A 312 54.36 -37.57 5.61
CA ALA A 312 54.83 -37.63 6.98
C ALA A 312 55.01 -39.06 7.48
N LYS A 313 55.93 -39.25 8.46
CA LYS A 313 56.16 -40.52 9.12
C LYS A 313 55.74 -40.47 10.57
N SER A 314 54.96 -41.46 11.03
CA SER A 314 54.60 -41.59 12.42
C SER A 314 55.80 -41.93 13.28
N ALA A 315 55.71 -41.78 14.63
CA ALA A 315 56.74 -42.20 15.56
C ALA A 315 57.00 -43.76 15.56
N ALA A 316 56.02 -44.52 15.01
CA ALA A 316 56.09 -45.95 14.83
C ALA A 316 56.70 -46.35 13.45
N GLY A 317 57.00 -45.38 12.57
CA GLY A 317 57.62 -45.62 11.27
C GLY A 317 56.61 -45.77 10.10
N ASP A 318 55.29 -45.67 10.35
CA ASP A 318 54.27 -45.77 9.30
C ASP A 318 54.31 -44.54 8.41
N LYS A 319 54.17 -44.77 7.11
CA LYS A 319 54.13 -43.68 6.10
C LYS A 319 52.71 -43.18 5.88
N GLU A 320 52.53 -41.89 5.72
CA GLU A 320 51.24 -41.27 5.41
C GLU A 320 50.63 -41.81 4.14
N ALA A 321 51.45 -42.03 3.10
CA ALA A 321 51.06 -42.65 1.83
C ALA A 321 50.39 -44.01 2.00
N ASP A 322 50.95 -44.88 2.88
CA ASP A 322 50.41 -46.22 3.12
C ASP A 322 49.09 -46.15 3.93
N MET A 323 48.98 -45.20 4.86
CA MET A 323 47.77 -44.99 5.65
C MET A 323 46.62 -44.41 4.82
N SER A 324 46.91 -43.43 3.95
CA SER A 324 45.92 -42.82 3.08
C SER A 324 45.39 -43.82 2.05
N LEU A 325 46.26 -44.64 1.47
CA LEU A 325 45.88 -45.70 0.54
C LEU A 325 45.00 -46.76 1.23
N GLN A 326 45.37 -47.21 2.43
CA GLN A 326 44.54 -48.16 3.20
C GLN A 326 43.17 -47.59 3.57
N LEU A 327 43.08 -46.29 3.88
CA LEU A 327 41.81 -45.63 4.17
C LEU A 327 40.92 -45.62 2.92
N VAL A 328 41.44 -45.18 1.78
CA VAL A 328 40.72 -45.21 0.52
C VAL A 328 40.22 -46.59 0.14
N GLN A 329 41.07 -47.61 0.26
CA GLN A 329 40.69 -48.99 -0.02
C GLN A 329 39.55 -49.49 0.90
N LYS A 330 39.56 -49.12 2.19
CA LYS A 330 38.49 -49.45 3.12
C LYS A 330 37.18 -48.75 2.75
N ILE A 331 37.24 -47.48 2.36
CA ILE A 331 36.04 -46.71 1.93
C ILE A 331 35.44 -47.36 0.69
N VAL A 332 36.25 -47.69 -0.32
CA VAL A 332 35.82 -48.41 -1.54
C VAL A 332 35.17 -49.75 -1.21
N ALA A 333 35.73 -50.50 -0.24
CA ALA A 333 35.18 -51.78 0.16
C ALA A 333 33.81 -51.66 0.86
N LEU A 334 33.50 -50.52 1.48
CA LEU A 334 32.21 -50.26 2.11
C LEU A 334 31.11 -49.90 1.08
N ASN A 335 31.47 -49.57 -0.13
CA ASN A 335 30.55 -49.22 -1.20
C ASN A 335 30.18 -50.39 -2.13
N LYS A 336 30.49 -51.60 -1.71
CA LYS A 336 30.02 -52.86 -2.35
C LYS A 336 28.78 -53.33 -1.60
#